data_039ac4cd46be4bac83db244cf9eb0f42
#
_entry.id   039ac4cd46be4bac83db244cf9eb0f42
#
_cell.length_a   1.000
_cell.length_b   1.000
_cell.length_c   1.000
_cell.angle_alpha   90.00
_cell.angle_beta   90.00
_cell.angle_gamma   90.00
#
_symmetry.space_group_name_H-M   'P 1'
#
loop_
_entity.id
_entity.type
_entity.pdbx_description
1 polymer ?
#
loop_
_entity_poly.entity_id
_entity_poly.type
_entity_poly.pdbx_seq_one_letter_code
_entity_poly.pdbx_strand_id
1 'polypeptide(L)'
;MFQQNSQIQHSQVLQLGFESFVETPKGVTAFIQKKEFLSTMLEDIQILKNDSFSIQYNFEDIEQVNWNAQWEENFHPILVDNRCVVRAPFHEKSSAQFDIIIEPKMSFGTGHHETTHMMIQFILDSNFQNKTVLDMGCGTGVLAILAEMKGASHIEAIDIDEWCYLNSIENVERNSCHNIKVSKGDASILNSKKFDIIIANINRNILIQDIPTYATCLNPNGLLFLSGFYKNDIPMIQEVCVDYNLSLEAQISKNDWVALKFKIK
;
A
#
# COMPACT_ATOMS: atom_id res chain seq x y z
N MET A 1 40.08 10.90 -15.87
CA MET A 1 40.99 9.74 -15.95
C MET A 1 40.60 8.58 -14.99
N PHE A 2 39.85 8.83 -13.91
CA PHE A 2 39.40 7.77 -12.96
C PHE A 2 38.16 6.94 -13.42
N GLN A 3 37.29 7.51 -14.24
CA GLN A 3 36.09 6.80 -14.71
C GLN A 3 36.32 5.73 -15.81
N GLN A 4 37.36 5.87 -16.63
CA GLN A 4 37.68 4.87 -17.66
C GLN A 4 38.29 3.58 -17.10
N ASN A 5 39.00 3.65 -15.96
CA ASN A 5 39.59 2.48 -15.34
C ASN A 5 38.53 1.58 -14.62
N SER A 6 37.47 2.16 -14.09
CA SER A 6 36.43 1.38 -13.40
C SER A 6 35.61 0.49 -14.37
N GLN A 7 35.30 0.97 -15.57
CA GLN A 7 34.54 0.18 -16.57
C GLN A 7 35.33 -1.01 -17.14
N ILE A 8 36.65 -0.87 -17.29
CA ILE A 8 37.51 -1.97 -17.76
C ILE A 8 37.68 -3.03 -16.66
N GLN A 9 37.68 -2.63 -15.39
CA GLN A 9 37.72 -3.54 -14.24
C GLN A 9 36.45 -4.37 -14.11
N HIS A 10 35.27 -3.75 -14.25
CA HIS A 10 34.00 -4.45 -14.22
C HIS A 10 33.88 -5.52 -15.33
N SER A 11 34.39 -5.23 -16.53
CA SER A 11 34.30 -6.20 -17.66
C SER A 11 35.11 -7.48 -17.47
N GLN A 12 36.29 -7.41 -16.85
CA GLN A 12 37.12 -8.60 -16.59
C GLN A 12 36.53 -9.47 -15.47
N VAL A 13 36.00 -8.83 -14.42
CA VAL A 13 35.40 -9.54 -13.27
C VAL A 13 34.04 -10.15 -13.67
N LEU A 14 33.27 -9.48 -14.54
CA LEU A 14 32.05 -10.06 -15.12
C LEU A 14 32.32 -11.32 -15.93
N GLN A 15 33.43 -11.39 -16.69
CA GLN A 15 33.81 -12.58 -17.45
C GLN A 15 34.15 -13.81 -16.56
N LEU A 16 34.48 -13.57 -15.30
CA LEU A 16 34.74 -14.61 -14.30
C LEU A 16 33.49 -15.09 -13.57
N GLY A 17 32.29 -14.65 -13.95
CA GLY A 17 31.02 -15.11 -13.36
C GLY A 17 30.51 -14.26 -12.19
N PHE A 18 31.12 -13.12 -11.89
CA PHE A 18 30.56 -12.21 -10.89
C PHE A 18 29.30 -11.51 -11.43
N GLU A 19 28.21 -11.54 -10.66
CA GLU A 19 26.87 -11.15 -11.09
C GLU A 19 26.54 -9.67 -10.84
N SER A 20 27.11 -9.10 -9.78
CA SER A 20 26.83 -7.72 -9.39
C SER A 20 27.99 -7.04 -8.67
N PHE A 21 27.98 -5.70 -8.66
CA PHE A 21 29.05 -4.88 -8.13
C PHE A 21 28.46 -3.71 -7.34
N VAL A 22 29.08 -3.41 -6.19
CA VAL A 22 28.76 -2.23 -5.38
C VAL A 22 30.03 -1.41 -5.19
N GLU A 23 30.02 -0.17 -5.69
CA GLU A 23 31.11 0.77 -5.47
C GLU A 23 31.04 1.33 -4.05
N THR A 24 32.19 1.40 -3.39
CA THR A 24 32.34 1.99 -2.06
C THR A 24 33.45 3.06 -2.08
N PRO A 25 33.51 3.94 -1.10
CA PRO A 25 34.60 4.92 -1.02
C PRO A 25 36.02 4.30 -0.93
N LYS A 26 36.12 3.00 -0.62
CA LYS A 26 37.38 2.28 -0.43
C LYS A 26 37.67 1.26 -1.54
N GLY A 27 36.77 1.06 -2.48
CA GLY A 27 36.94 0.07 -3.55
C GLY A 27 35.62 -0.46 -4.10
N VAL A 28 35.65 -1.68 -4.59
CA VAL A 28 34.46 -2.36 -5.19
C VAL A 28 34.22 -3.68 -4.46
N THR A 29 32.98 -3.94 -4.10
CA THR A 29 32.53 -5.25 -3.65
C THR A 29 31.88 -5.94 -4.85
N ALA A 30 32.33 -7.14 -5.19
CA ALA A 30 31.80 -7.97 -6.27
C ALA A 30 31.15 -9.23 -5.69
N PHE A 31 30.01 -9.65 -6.23
CA PHE A 31 29.23 -10.78 -5.75
C PHE A 31 29.24 -11.92 -6.78
N ILE A 32 29.44 -13.13 -6.31
CA ILE A 32 29.42 -14.36 -7.10
C ILE A 32 28.72 -15.47 -6.34
N GLN A 33 28.07 -16.39 -7.03
CA GLN A 33 27.50 -17.58 -6.41
C GLN A 33 28.58 -18.42 -5.75
N LYS A 34 28.42 -18.81 -4.50
CA LYS A 34 29.40 -19.61 -3.73
C LYS A 34 29.86 -20.86 -4.49
N LYS A 35 28.97 -21.55 -5.18
CA LYS A 35 29.25 -22.75 -5.99
C LYS A 35 30.14 -22.48 -7.20
N GLU A 36 30.23 -21.22 -7.65
CA GLU A 36 31.01 -20.78 -8.82
C GLU A 36 32.31 -20.09 -8.41
N PHE A 37 32.47 -19.77 -7.14
CA PHE A 37 33.67 -19.11 -6.64
C PHE A 37 34.82 -20.10 -6.43
N LEU A 38 35.93 -19.82 -7.10
CA LEU A 38 37.21 -20.48 -6.86
C LEU A 38 38.24 -19.41 -6.56
N SER A 39 39.00 -19.54 -5.48
CA SER A 39 40.02 -18.55 -5.09
C SER A 39 41.06 -18.29 -6.17
N THR A 40 41.34 -19.28 -7.01
CA THR A 40 42.25 -19.21 -8.16
C THR A 40 41.73 -18.29 -9.28
N MET A 41 40.43 -18.00 -9.34
CA MET A 41 39.85 -17.08 -10.35
C MET A 41 40.43 -15.66 -10.21
N LEU A 42 40.77 -15.28 -8.98
CA LEU A 42 41.36 -13.95 -8.71
C LEU A 42 42.76 -13.79 -9.32
N GLU A 43 43.45 -14.90 -9.56
CA GLU A 43 44.73 -14.92 -10.20
C GLU A 43 44.69 -14.49 -11.67
N ASP A 44 43.52 -14.59 -12.31
CA ASP A 44 43.35 -14.20 -13.72
C ASP A 44 43.00 -12.72 -13.89
N ILE A 45 42.76 -12.00 -12.79
CA ILE A 45 42.44 -10.57 -12.83
C ILE A 45 43.71 -9.75 -13.00
N GLN A 46 43.93 -9.19 -14.20
CA GLN A 46 45.15 -8.49 -14.56
C GLN A 46 45.49 -7.32 -13.65
N ILE A 47 44.49 -6.59 -13.14
CA ILE A 47 44.72 -5.44 -12.27
C ILE A 47 45.32 -5.81 -10.91
N LEU A 48 45.02 -7.03 -10.41
CA LEU A 48 45.60 -7.55 -9.16
C LEU A 48 47.08 -7.91 -9.29
N LYS A 49 47.56 -8.07 -10.54
CA LYS A 49 48.98 -8.36 -10.88
C LYS A 49 49.80 -7.13 -11.24
N ASN A 50 49.18 -5.94 -11.21
CA ASN A 50 49.82 -4.71 -11.64
C ASN A 50 50.64 -4.09 -10.49
N ASP A 51 51.94 -4.11 -10.58
CA ASP A 51 52.87 -3.56 -9.58
C ASP A 51 52.73 -2.04 -9.35
N SER A 52 51.99 -1.35 -10.22
CA SER A 52 51.73 0.09 -10.09
C SER A 52 50.64 0.41 -9.06
N PHE A 53 49.90 -0.60 -8.57
CA PHE A 53 48.80 -0.44 -7.62
C PHE A 53 48.95 -1.45 -6.48
N SER A 54 48.78 -0.99 -5.25
CA SER A 54 48.64 -1.88 -4.08
C SER A 54 47.15 -2.16 -3.84
N ILE A 55 46.64 -3.28 -4.37
CA ILE A 55 45.26 -3.69 -4.20
C ILE A 55 45.21 -4.81 -3.16
N GLN A 56 44.42 -4.57 -2.11
CA GLN A 56 44.08 -5.62 -1.14
C GLN A 56 42.67 -6.10 -1.40
N TYR A 57 42.47 -7.39 -1.29
CA TYR A 57 41.12 -7.97 -1.37
C TYR A 57 40.93 -8.99 -0.26
N ASN A 58 39.69 -9.17 0.13
CA ASN A 58 39.20 -10.22 0.98
C ASN A 58 37.91 -10.78 0.36
N PHE A 59 37.53 -11.98 0.77
CA PHE A 59 36.24 -12.57 0.44
C PHE A 59 35.60 -13.10 1.72
N GLU A 60 34.29 -13.02 1.76
CA GLU A 60 33.47 -13.51 2.86
C GLU A 60 32.24 -14.23 2.31
N ASP A 61 31.79 -15.25 3.01
CA ASP A 61 30.51 -15.89 2.72
C ASP A 61 29.39 -15.00 3.22
N ILE A 62 28.45 -14.65 2.32
CA ILE A 62 27.20 -14.03 2.73
C ILE A 62 26.22 -15.14 3.01
N GLU A 63 25.78 -15.25 4.26
CA GLU A 63 24.72 -16.18 4.61
C GLU A 63 23.45 -15.84 3.84
N GLN A 64 22.78 -16.87 3.32
CA GLN A 64 21.46 -16.71 2.71
C GLN A 64 20.46 -16.36 3.82
N VAL A 65 20.20 -15.08 3.97
CA VAL A 65 19.12 -14.60 4.80
C VAL A 65 17.81 -14.77 4.04
N ASN A 66 16.88 -15.51 4.59
CA ASN A 66 15.52 -15.52 4.06
C ASN A 66 14.83 -14.18 4.42
N TRP A 67 15.05 -13.19 3.59
CA TRP A 67 14.48 -11.85 3.77
C TRP A 67 12.96 -11.88 3.84
N ASN A 68 12.31 -12.81 3.15
CA ASN A 68 10.86 -12.97 3.20
C ASN A 68 10.41 -13.42 4.61
N ALA A 69 11.06 -14.46 5.16
CA ALA A 69 10.74 -14.91 6.51
C ALA A 69 10.99 -13.84 7.57
N GLN A 70 12.11 -13.11 7.44
CA GLN A 70 12.42 -12.02 8.37
C GLN A 70 11.44 -10.83 8.23
N TRP A 71 10.98 -10.56 7.02
CA TRP A 71 9.95 -9.54 6.76
C TRP A 71 8.60 -9.99 7.32
N GLU A 72 8.18 -11.25 7.09
CA GLU A 72 6.94 -11.83 7.62
C GLU A 72 6.91 -11.80 9.16
N GLU A 73 8.03 -12.09 9.81
CA GLU A 73 8.18 -12.05 11.27
C GLU A 73 7.96 -10.64 11.84
N ASN A 74 8.36 -9.60 11.10
CA ASN A 74 8.21 -8.20 11.50
C ASN A 74 6.91 -7.55 11.04
N PHE A 75 6.10 -8.24 10.22
CA PHE A 75 4.82 -7.74 9.75
C PHE A 75 3.70 -8.21 10.69
N HIS A 76 3.23 -7.32 11.57
CA HIS A 76 2.27 -7.66 12.61
C HIS A 76 0.82 -7.39 12.20
N PRO A 77 -0.15 -8.22 12.66
CA PRO A 77 -1.58 -7.93 12.48
C PRO A 77 -1.98 -6.61 13.15
N ILE A 78 -2.90 -5.90 12.54
CA ILE A 78 -3.44 -4.65 13.07
C ILE A 78 -4.79 -4.90 13.71
N LEU A 79 -4.92 -4.57 14.99
CA LEU A 79 -6.17 -4.66 15.74
C LEU A 79 -6.77 -3.25 15.88
N VAL A 80 -8.02 -3.09 15.43
CA VAL A 80 -8.79 -1.85 15.55
C VAL A 80 -9.95 -2.06 16.53
N ASP A 81 -9.97 -1.28 17.60
CA ASP A 81 -11.01 -1.23 18.64
C ASP A 81 -11.41 -2.60 19.23
N ASN A 82 -10.49 -3.57 19.24
CA ASN A 82 -10.75 -4.96 19.64
C ASN A 82 -11.89 -5.64 18.85
N ARG A 83 -12.30 -5.10 17.72
CA ARG A 83 -13.40 -5.58 16.89
C ARG A 83 -12.97 -6.07 15.51
N CYS A 84 -11.97 -5.45 14.92
CA CYS A 84 -11.49 -5.78 13.58
C CYS A 84 -10.00 -6.05 13.59
N VAL A 85 -9.58 -7.17 13.00
CA VAL A 85 -8.18 -7.48 12.73
C VAL A 85 -7.95 -7.44 11.24
N VAL A 86 -6.89 -6.76 10.81
CA VAL A 86 -6.34 -6.86 9.47
C VAL A 86 -5.01 -7.61 9.57
N ARG A 87 -4.90 -8.72 8.89
CA ARG A 87 -3.73 -9.61 8.96
C ARG A 87 -3.32 -10.13 7.59
N ALA A 88 -2.07 -10.54 7.48
CA ALA A 88 -1.58 -11.25 6.30
C ALA A 88 -2.01 -12.73 6.31
N PRO A 89 -1.96 -13.44 5.15
CA PRO A 89 -2.30 -14.86 5.06
C PRO A 89 -1.45 -15.77 5.93
N PHE A 90 -0.20 -15.41 6.19
CA PHE A 90 0.73 -16.18 7.02
C PHE A 90 0.51 -16.02 8.54
N HIS A 91 -0.36 -15.09 8.96
CA HIS A 91 -0.73 -14.98 10.37
C HIS A 91 -1.84 -15.95 10.76
N GLU A 92 -1.84 -16.35 12.02
CA GLU A 92 -2.91 -17.17 12.59
C GLU A 92 -4.27 -16.45 12.51
N LYS A 93 -5.33 -17.24 12.41
CA LYS A 93 -6.70 -16.73 12.40
C LYS A 93 -7.02 -16.01 13.70
N SER A 94 -7.65 -14.83 13.58
CA SER A 94 -8.09 -14.06 14.73
C SER A 94 -9.49 -14.48 15.20
N SER A 95 -9.75 -14.31 16.51
CA SER A 95 -11.08 -14.44 17.12
C SER A 95 -11.85 -13.10 17.13
N ALA A 96 -11.33 -12.04 16.54
CA ALA A 96 -12.01 -10.75 16.43
C ALA A 96 -13.34 -10.91 15.65
N GLN A 97 -14.28 -9.98 15.89
CA GLN A 97 -15.56 -9.96 15.20
C GLN A 97 -15.42 -9.92 13.67
N PHE A 98 -14.44 -9.16 13.19
CA PHE A 98 -14.07 -9.05 11.78
C PHE A 98 -12.60 -9.42 11.63
N ASP A 99 -12.32 -10.49 10.87
CA ASP A 99 -10.96 -10.99 10.59
C ASP A 99 -10.72 -10.86 9.09
N ILE A 100 -9.97 -9.83 8.69
CA ILE A 100 -9.72 -9.48 7.30
C ILE A 100 -8.32 -9.93 6.90
N ILE A 101 -8.23 -10.68 5.81
CA ILE A 101 -6.96 -11.19 5.28
C ILE A 101 -6.54 -10.33 4.09
N ILE A 102 -5.42 -9.64 4.21
CA ILE A 102 -4.85 -8.81 3.16
C ILE A 102 -3.47 -9.34 2.77
N GLU A 103 -3.28 -9.63 1.50
CA GLU A 103 -1.96 -9.92 0.95
C GLU A 103 -1.15 -8.62 0.89
N PRO A 104 -0.09 -8.50 1.69
CA PRO A 104 0.72 -7.28 1.71
C PRO A 104 1.59 -7.22 0.47
N LYS A 105 1.15 -6.43 -0.49
CA LYS A 105 1.87 -6.07 -1.73
C LYS A 105 2.20 -4.58 -1.71
N MET A 106 2.49 -4.01 -2.88
CA MET A 106 2.81 -2.59 -3.02
C MET A 106 1.57 -1.66 -2.94
N SER A 107 0.36 -2.22 -2.74
CA SER A 107 -0.87 -1.46 -2.61
C SER A 107 -1.02 -0.85 -1.21
N PHE A 108 -1.57 0.37 -1.14
CA PHE A 108 -1.91 1.01 0.13
C PHE A 108 -3.12 0.34 0.80
N GLY A 109 -3.20 0.37 2.14
CA GLY A 109 -4.37 -0.14 2.86
C GLY A 109 -4.14 -1.48 3.58
N THR A 110 -2.93 -1.76 4.06
CA THR A 110 -2.63 -2.93 4.92
C THR A 110 -3.11 -2.77 6.36
N GLY A 111 -3.70 -1.62 6.71
CA GLY A 111 -4.18 -1.33 8.07
C GLY A 111 -3.17 -0.59 8.97
N HIS A 112 -1.89 -0.59 8.63
CA HIS A 112 -0.83 0.01 9.45
C HIS A 112 -0.87 1.53 9.47
N HIS A 113 -1.33 2.16 8.40
CA HIS A 113 -1.39 3.61 8.31
C HIS A 113 -2.56 4.17 9.13
N GLU A 114 -2.35 5.31 9.78
CA GLU A 114 -3.32 5.97 10.66
C GLU A 114 -4.66 6.22 9.96
N THR A 115 -4.62 6.63 8.68
CA THR A 115 -5.83 6.93 7.90
C THR A 115 -6.68 5.69 7.70
N THR A 116 -6.08 4.55 7.34
CA THR A 116 -6.81 3.28 7.19
C THR A 116 -7.41 2.84 8.51
N HIS A 117 -6.67 2.98 9.61
CA HIS A 117 -7.16 2.67 10.96
C HIS A 117 -8.41 3.50 11.31
N MET A 118 -8.37 4.84 11.11
CA MET A 118 -9.51 5.72 11.39
C MET A 118 -10.71 5.44 10.49
N MET A 119 -10.47 5.10 9.21
CA MET A 119 -11.56 4.73 8.29
C MET A 119 -12.23 3.42 8.71
N ILE A 120 -11.46 2.42 9.17
CA ILE A 120 -12.00 1.19 9.77
C ILE A 120 -12.87 1.54 10.98
N GLN A 121 -12.45 2.45 11.87
CA GLN A 121 -13.25 2.90 13.02
C GLN A 121 -14.60 3.50 12.57
N PHE A 122 -14.60 4.38 11.57
CA PHE A 122 -15.86 4.92 11.02
C PHE A 122 -16.77 3.85 10.45
N ILE A 123 -16.22 2.86 9.76
CA ILE A 123 -17.00 1.73 9.24
C ILE A 123 -17.58 0.92 10.39
N LEU A 124 -16.78 0.59 11.41
CA LEU A 124 -17.23 -0.17 12.58
C LEU A 124 -18.39 0.53 13.32
N ASP A 125 -18.40 1.86 13.41
CA ASP A 125 -19.36 2.67 14.14
C ASP A 125 -20.57 3.12 13.29
N SER A 126 -20.59 2.77 12.00
CA SER A 126 -21.71 3.13 11.11
C SER A 126 -22.53 1.92 10.69
N ASN A 127 -23.77 2.16 10.25
CA ASN A 127 -24.65 1.10 9.77
C ASN A 127 -24.46 0.88 8.27
N PHE A 128 -24.02 -0.32 7.90
CA PHE A 128 -23.81 -0.76 6.51
C PHE A 128 -24.88 -1.77 6.03
N GLN A 129 -25.78 -2.20 6.92
CA GLN A 129 -26.76 -3.22 6.58
C GLN A 129 -27.65 -2.81 5.39
N ASN A 130 -27.61 -3.61 4.33
CA ASN A 130 -28.33 -3.40 3.05
C ASN A 130 -27.97 -2.08 2.33
N LYS A 131 -26.79 -1.53 2.57
CA LYS A 131 -26.31 -0.30 1.95
C LYS A 131 -25.59 -0.55 0.63
N THR A 132 -25.72 0.42 -0.29
CA THR A 132 -24.86 0.54 -1.47
C THR A 132 -23.65 1.41 -1.14
N VAL A 133 -22.45 0.94 -1.43
CA VAL A 133 -21.18 1.55 -1.01
C VAL A 133 -20.25 1.76 -2.19
N LEU A 134 -19.55 2.88 -2.20
CA LEU A 134 -18.40 3.14 -3.04
C LEU A 134 -17.15 3.22 -2.17
N ASP A 135 -16.09 2.50 -2.55
CA ASP A 135 -14.73 2.64 -2.01
C ASP A 135 -13.84 3.17 -3.14
N MET A 136 -13.54 4.48 -3.11
CA MET A 136 -12.77 5.17 -4.13
C MET A 136 -11.31 5.33 -3.72
N GLY A 137 -10.39 4.85 -4.57
CA GLY A 137 -9.01 4.65 -4.22
C GLY A 137 -8.86 3.47 -3.25
N CYS A 138 -9.46 2.31 -3.62
CA CYS A 138 -9.65 1.19 -2.72
C CYS A 138 -8.34 0.49 -2.28
N GLY A 139 -7.23 0.68 -2.98
CA GLY A 139 -5.93 0.12 -2.65
C GLY A 139 -5.97 -1.41 -2.54
N THR A 140 -5.83 -1.93 -1.32
CA THR A 140 -5.96 -3.38 -1.05
C THR A 140 -7.39 -3.89 -1.04
N GLY A 141 -8.39 -3.01 -1.06
CA GLY A 141 -9.81 -3.34 -0.89
C GLY A 141 -10.26 -3.54 0.56
N VAL A 142 -9.39 -3.27 1.54
CA VAL A 142 -9.67 -3.55 2.98
C VAL A 142 -10.94 -2.88 3.48
N LEU A 143 -11.24 -1.64 3.06
CA LEU A 143 -12.42 -0.89 3.50
C LEU A 143 -13.70 -1.44 2.84
N ALA A 144 -13.64 -1.79 1.56
CA ALA A 144 -14.72 -2.46 0.84
C ALA A 144 -15.05 -3.84 1.46
N ILE A 145 -14.03 -4.64 1.79
CA ILE A 145 -14.18 -5.94 2.45
C ILE A 145 -14.88 -5.78 3.81
N LEU A 146 -14.43 -4.83 4.63
CA LEU A 146 -15.09 -4.56 5.91
C LEU A 146 -16.52 -4.09 5.73
N ALA A 147 -16.82 -3.27 4.71
CA ALA A 147 -18.17 -2.82 4.40
C ALA A 147 -19.10 -4.01 4.07
N GLU A 148 -18.63 -5.00 3.29
CA GLU A 148 -19.39 -6.22 3.03
C GLU A 148 -19.61 -7.05 4.29
N MET A 149 -18.57 -7.28 5.08
CA MET A 149 -18.68 -7.99 6.36
C MET A 149 -19.65 -7.32 7.34
N LYS A 150 -19.85 -6.00 7.20
CA LYS A 150 -20.83 -5.20 7.94
C LYS A 150 -22.24 -5.24 7.33
N GLY A 151 -22.46 -5.98 6.24
CA GLY A 151 -23.75 -6.23 5.64
C GLY A 151 -24.11 -5.31 4.47
N ALA A 152 -23.15 -4.61 3.86
CA ALA A 152 -23.40 -3.88 2.62
C ALA A 152 -23.85 -4.86 1.52
N SER A 153 -24.88 -4.48 0.76
CA SER A 153 -25.52 -5.35 -0.23
C SER A 153 -24.89 -5.22 -1.63
N HIS A 154 -24.25 -4.11 -1.91
CA HIS A 154 -23.54 -3.84 -3.15
C HIS A 154 -22.40 -2.86 -2.91
N ILE A 155 -21.20 -3.23 -3.31
CA ILE A 155 -20.01 -2.40 -3.15
C ILE A 155 -19.32 -2.25 -4.50
N GLU A 156 -19.01 -1.02 -4.89
CA GLU A 156 -18.06 -0.73 -5.95
C GLU A 156 -16.73 -0.28 -5.34
N ALA A 157 -15.67 -1.01 -5.63
CA ALA A 157 -14.30 -0.69 -5.23
C ALA A 157 -13.51 -0.26 -6.47
N ILE A 158 -13.03 0.96 -6.50
CA ILE A 158 -12.41 1.56 -7.69
C ILE A 158 -11.02 2.06 -7.33
N ASP A 159 -10.03 1.73 -8.17
CA ASP A 159 -8.68 2.29 -8.07
C ASP A 159 -8.14 2.60 -9.47
N ILE A 160 -7.32 3.65 -9.56
CA ILE A 160 -6.73 4.06 -10.83
C ILE A 160 -5.54 3.17 -11.20
N ASP A 161 -4.84 2.64 -10.19
CA ASP A 161 -3.64 1.84 -10.36
C ASP A 161 -3.95 0.38 -10.64
N GLU A 162 -3.34 -0.18 -11.67
CA GLU A 162 -3.46 -1.59 -12.06
C GLU A 162 -3.09 -2.53 -10.91
N TRP A 163 -2.03 -2.19 -10.15
CA TRP A 163 -1.57 -2.99 -9.02
C TRP A 163 -2.61 -3.08 -7.90
N CYS A 164 -3.25 -1.95 -7.59
CA CYS A 164 -4.31 -1.88 -6.60
C CYS A 164 -5.54 -2.65 -7.08
N TYR A 165 -5.94 -2.47 -8.33
CA TYR A 165 -7.05 -3.20 -8.95
C TYR A 165 -6.86 -4.73 -8.84
N LEU A 166 -5.70 -5.25 -9.25
CA LEU A 166 -5.41 -6.69 -9.20
C LEU A 166 -5.32 -7.20 -7.75
N ASN A 167 -4.65 -6.46 -6.87
CA ASN A 167 -4.51 -6.85 -5.46
C ASN A 167 -5.86 -6.82 -4.72
N SER A 168 -6.75 -5.87 -5.03
CA SER A 168 -8.11 -5.83 -4.49
C SER A 168 -8.91 -7.07 -4.87
N ILE A 169 -8.86 -7.51 -6.14
CA ILE A 169 -9.55 -8.72 -6.60
C ILE A 169 -9.10 -9.93 -5.79
N GLU A 170 -7.78 -10.14 -5.66
CA GLU A 170 -7.24 -11.25 -4.89
C GLU A 170 -7.68 -11.22 -3.42
N ASN A 171 -7.68 -10.03 -2.80
CA ASN A 171 -8.09 -9.88 -1.41
C ASN A 171 -9.59 -10.08 -1.21
N VAL A 172 -10.43 -9.61 -2.15
CA VAL A 172 -11.89 -9.84 -2.16
C VAL A 172 -12.18 -11.36 -2.21
N GLU A 173 -11.52 -12.09 -3.11
CA GLU A 173 -11.65 -13.55 -3.21
C GLU A 173 -11.17 -14.25 -1.94
N ARG A 174 -10.01 -13.84 -1.39
CA ARG A 174 -9.40 -14.40 -0.19
C ARG A 174 -10.30 -14.28 1.05
N ASN A 175 -11.08 -13.21 1.11
CA ASN A 175 -12.05 -12.98 2.18
C ASN A 175 -13.46 -13.54 1.88
N SER A 176 -13.64 -14.27 0.76
CA SER A 176 -14.92 -14.84 0.32
C SER A 176 -16.02 -13.79 0.19
N CYS A 177 -15.67 -12.58 -0.24
CA CYS A 177 -16.63 -11.51 -0.52
C CYS A 177 -17.24 -11.69 -1.91
N HIS A 178 -18.57 -11.46 -2.02
CA HIS A 178 -19.33 -11.71 -3.24
C HIS A 178 -20.14 -10.50 -3.74
N ASN A 179 -20.24 -9.45 -2.91
CA ASN A 179 -20.99 -8.24 -3.22
C ASN A 179 -20.10 -7.07 -3.65
N ILE A 180 -18.79 -7.30 -3.79
CA ILE A 180 -17.80 -6.28 -4.19
C ILE A 180 -17.48 -6.44 -5.67
N LYS A 181 -17.74 -5.37 -6.42
CA LYS A 181 -17.29 -5.23 -7.79
C LYS A 181 -16.05 -4.35 -7.83
N VAL A 182 -14.90 -4.92 -8.14
CA VAL A 182 -13.65 -4.15 -8.34
C VAL A 182 -13.58 -3.64 -9.77
N SER A 183 -13.19 -2.40 -9.95
CA SER A 183 -13.04 -1.77 -11.28
C SER A 183 -11.82 -0.85 -11.29
N LYS A 184 -11.15 -0.76 -12.45
CA LYS A 184 -10.06 0.19 -12.66
C LYS A 184 -10.63 1.50 -13.20
N GLY A 185 -10.25 2.64 -12.60
CA GLY A 185 -10.67 3.96 -13.03
C GLY A 185 -10.59 5.00 -11.93
N ASP A 186 -11.19 6.14 -12.19
CA ASP A 186 -11.32 7.28 -11.28
C ASP A 186 -12.79 7.73 -11.16
N ALA A 187 -13.04 8.88 -10.54
CA ALA A 187 -14.39 9.39 -10.35
C ALA A 187 -15.19 9.65 -11.65
N SER A 188 -14.52 9.72 -12.81
CA SER A 188 -15.17 9.92 -14.11
C SER A 188 -16.07 8.75 -14.55
N ILE A 189 -15.80 7.54 -14.04
CA ILE A 189 -16.59 6.35 -14.37
C ILE A 189 -17.86 6.19 -13.54
N LEU A 190 -18.08 7.06 -12.56
CA LEU A 190 -19.24 6.99 -11.66
C LEU A 190 -20.56 7.30 -12.37
N ASN A 191 -20.53 8.16 -13.40
CA ASN A 191 -21.72 8.58 -14.15
C ASN A 191 -22.87 9.00 -13.20
N SER A 192 -24.06 8.44 -13.41
CA SER A 192 -25.25 8.72 -12.58
C SER A 192 -25.51 7.70 -11.47
N LYS A 193 -24.49 6.92 -11.08
CA LYS A 193 -24.61 5.93 -10.00
C LYS A 193 -24.92 6.60 -8.68
N LYS A 194 -25.61 5.86 -7.80
CA LYS A 194 -26.04 6.34 -6.49
C LYS A 194 -25.59 5.39 -5.39
N PHE A 195 -25.08 5.96 -4.29
CA PHE A 195 -24.59 5.22 -3.14
C PHE A 195 -25.15 5.78 -1.84
N ASP A 196 -25.36 4.92 -0.87
CA ASP A 196 -25.72 5.32 0.49
C ASP A 196 -24.48 5.79 1.27
N ILE A 197 -23.32 5.20 0.98
CA ILE A 197 -22.05 5.53 1.62
C ILE A 197 -20.95 5.60 0.57
N ILE A 198 -20.17 6.66 0.62
CA ILE A 198 -18.94 6.82 -0.17
C ILE A 198 -17.77 6.89 0.80
N ILE A 199 -16.74 6.10 0.53
CA ILE A 199 -15.49 6.03 1.28
C ILE A 199 -14.38 6.47 0.34
N ALA A 200 -13.55 7.44 0.75
CA ALA A 200 -12.39 7.87 -0.02
C ALA A 200 -11.21 8.17 0.92
N ASN A 201 -10.22 7.30 0.91
CA ASN A 201 -8.97 7.44 1.67
C ASN A 201 -7.81 7.72 0.71
N ILE A 202 -7.83 8.90 0.11
CA ILE A 202 -6.90 9.35 -0.95
C ILE A 202 -6.36 10.75 -0.66
N ASN A 203 -5.40 11.21 -1.47
CA ASN A 203 -4.78 12.50 -1.21
C ASN A 203 -5.76 13.68 -1.34
N ARG A 204 -5.50 14.75 -0.55
CA ARG A 204 -6.31 15.97 -0.46
C ARG A 204 -6.68 16.57 -1.83
N ASN A 205 -5.73 16.67 -2.75
CA ASN A 205 -5.96 17.40 -4.01
C ASN A 205 -6.99 16.68 -4.87
N ILE A 206 -6.94 15.36 -4.92
CA ILE A 206 -7.95 14.55 -5.61
C ILE A 206 -9.29 14.63 -4.89
N LEU A 207 -9.32 14.58 -3.56
CA LEU A 207 -10.55 14.76 -2.80
C LEU A 207 -11.25 16.08 -3.12
N ILE A 208 -10.53 17.20 -3.11
CA ILE A 208 -11.08 18.53 -3.44
C ILE A 208 -11.69 18.54 -4.85
N GLN A 209 -11.04 17.89 -5.81
CA GLN A 209 -11.53 17.77 -7.18
C GLN A 209 -12.79 16.90 -7.28
N ASP A 210 -12.87 15.81 -6.53
CA ASP A 210 -13.87 14.74 -6.71
C ASP A 210 -15.09 14.88 -5.77
N ILE A 211 -15.00 15.61 -4.65
CA ILE A 211 -16.12 15.88 -3.72
C ILE A 211 -17.39 16.34 -4.46
N PRO A 212 -17.34 17.24 -5.46
CA PRO A 212 -18.52 17.61 -6.24
C PRO A 212 -19.21 16.40 -6.88
N THR A 213 -18.43 15.50 -7.45
CA THR A 213 -18.93 14.27 -8.06
C THR A 213 -19.51 13.33 -7.01
N TYR A 214 -18.80 13.13 -5.89
CA TYR A 214 -19.29 12.31 -4.78
C TYR A 214 -20.62 12.79 -4.23
N ALA A 215 -20.77 14.10 -4.02
CA ALA A 215 -22.03 14.69 -3.56
C ALA A 215 -23.19 14.40 -4.51
N THR A 216 -22.96 14.45 -5.84
CA THR A 216 -24.00 14.09 -6.82
C THR A 216 -24.29 12.60 -6.85
N CYS A 217 -23.35 11.73 -6.42
CA CYS A 217 -23.50 10.30 -6.36
C CYS A 217 -24.09 9.78 -5.03
N LEU A 218 -24.24 10.63 -4.03
CA LEU A 218 -24.88 10.25 -2.77
C LEU A 218 -26.40 10.19 -2.89
N ASN A 219 -26.99 9.18 -2.25
CA ASN A 219 -28.42 9.13 -1.96
C ASN A 219 -28.80 10.19 -0.89
N PRO A 220 -30.07 10.63 -0.81
CA PRO A 220 -30.51 11.48 0.29
C PRO A 220 -30.15 10.89 1.66
N ASN A 221 -29.60 11.72 2.56
CA ASN A 221 -29.04 11.29 3.84
C ASN A 221 -27.83 10.36 3.76
N GLY A 222 -27.20 10.21 2.59
CA GLY A 222 -25.99 9.42 2.39
C GLY A 222 -24.79 10.00 3.16
N LEU A 223 -23.81 9.13 3.40
CA LEU A 223 -22.61 9.44 4.16
C LEU A 223 -21.37 9.49 3.26
N LEU A 224 -20.47 10.43 3.55
CA LEU A 224 -19.18 10.55 2.91
C LEU A 224 -18.07 10.47 3.95
N PHE A 225 -17.21 9.46 3.84
CA PHE A 225 -16.04 9.30 4.70
C PHE A 225 -14.79 9.68 3.93
N LEU A 226 -14.03 10.63 4.46
CA LEU A 226 -12.83 11.18 3.82
C LEU A 226 -11.62 11.05 4.75
N SER A 227 -10.50 10.60 4.22
CA SER A 227 -9.19 10.60 4.86
C SER A 227 -8.06 10.64 3.82
N GLY A 228 -6.79 10.58 4.25
CA GLY A 228 -5.62 10.70 3.37
C GLY A 228 -5.06 12.11 3.33
N PHE A 229 -5.35 12.94 4.33
CA PHE A 229 -4.89 14.30 4.47
C PHE A 229 -4.62 14.67 5.93
N TYR A 230 -3.93 15.79 6.14
CA TYR A 230 -3.52 16.27 7.46
C TYR A 230 -4.56 17.19 8.11
N LYS A 231 -4.46 17.40 9.43
CA LYS A 231 -5.32 18.32 10.19
C LYS A 231 -5.38 19.73 9.60
N ASN A 232 -4.26 20.23 9.07
CA ASN A 232 -4.18 21.55 8.48
C ASN A 232 -5.00 21.71 7.18
N ASP A 233 -5.37 20.59 6.56
CA ASP A 233 -6.16 20.56 5.32
C ASP A 233 -7.67 20.59 5.58
N ILE A 234 -8.11 20.40 6.83
CA ILE A 234 -9.53 20.36 7.20
C ILE A 234 -10.33 21.54 6.66
N PRO A 235 -9.87 22.81 6.82
CA PRO A 235 -10.66 23.95 6.34
C PRO A 235 -10.96 23.90 4.84
N MET A 236 -9.98 23.47 4.03
CA MET A 236 -10.15 23.39 2.57
C MET A 236 -11.16 22.30 2.18
N ILE A 237 -11.09 21.12 2.83
CA ILE A 237 -12.05 20.02 2.60
C ILE A 237 -13.45 20.43 3.04
N GLN A 238 -13.59 21.08 4.20
CA GLN A 238 -14.89 21.51 4.72
C GLN A 238 -15.53 22.59 3.83
N GLU A 239 -14.75 23.54 3.32
CA GLU A 239 -15.24 24.58 2.40
C GLU A 239 -15.93 23.95 1.20
N VAL A 240 -15.25 23.04 0.50
CA VAL A 240 -15.83 22.34 -0.66
C VAL A 240 -17.04 21.49 -0.25
N CYS A 241 -16.98 20.79 0.87
CA CYS A 241 -18.10 19.97 1.33
C CYS A 241 -19.36 20.82 1.60
N VAL A 242 -19.23 22.00 2.21
CA VAL A 242 -20.34 22.90 2.50
C VAL A 242 -21.00 23.39 1.22
N ASP A 243 -20.24 23.74 0.18
CA ASP A 243 -20.75 24.19 -1.12
C ASP A 243 -21.64 23.14 -1.79
N TYR A 244 -21.44 21.85 -1.46
CA TYR A 244 -22.21 20.73 -1.99
C TYR A 244 -23.19 20.13 -0.96
N ASN A 245 -23.65 20.89 0.03
CA ASN A 245 -24.64 20.49 1.04
C ASN A 245 -24.21 19.32 1.92
N LEU A 246 -22.92 19.09 2.09
CA LEU A 246 -22.37 18.09 3.00
C LEU A 246 -22.08 18.74 4.37
N SER A 247 -22.69 18.22 5.42
CA SER A 247 -22.46 18.66 6.80
C SER A 247 -21.58 17.70 7.55
N LEU A 248 -20.56 18.23 8.27
CA LEU A 248 -19.67 17.42 9.09
C LEU A 248 -20.46 16.81 10.26
N GLU A 249 -20.38 15.48 10.42
CA GLU A 249 -20.99 14.73 11.53
C GLU A 249 -19.97 14.29 12.58
N ALA A 250 -18.77 13.86 12.14
CA ALA A 250 -17.75 13.36 13.03
C ALA A 250 -16.35 13.57 12.47
N GLN A 251 -15.39 13.62 13.37
CA GLN A 251 -13.96 13.73 13.08
C GLN A 251 -13.18 12.81 14.01
N ILE A 252 -12.21 12.08 13.45
CA ILE A 252 -11.20 11.33 14.20
C ILE A 252 -9.82 11.84 13.80
N SER A 253 -8.91 11.91 14.75
CA SER A 253 -7.52 12.32 14.50
C SER A 253 -6.57 11.31 15.15
N LYS A 254 -5.52 10.94 14.41
CA LYS A 254 -4.44 10.09 14.90
C LYS A 254 -3.11 10.63 14.40
N ASN A 255 -2.25 11.03 15.31
CA ASN A 255 -1.07 11.84 15.00
C ASN A 255 -1.47 13.12 14.24
N ASP A 256 -0.84 13.39 13.07
CA ASP A 256 -1.18 14.55 12.23
C ASP A 256 -2.29 14.27 11.20
N TRP A 257 -2.68 13.00 11.06
CA TRP A 257 -3.71 12.57 10.13
C TRP A 257 -5.11 12.74 10.69
N VAL A 258 -6.08 12.86 9.78
CA VAL A 258 -7.48 13.03 10.13
C VAL A 258 -8.40 12.21 9.21
N ALA A 259 -9.51 11.76 9.77
CA ALA A 259 -10.65 11.24 9.03
C ALA A 259 -11.89 12.08 9.36
N LEU A 260 -12.67 12.42 8.35
CA LEU A 260 -13.90 13.21 8.45
C LEU A 260 -15.09 12.40 7.93
N LYS A 261 -16.20 12.48 8.64
CA LYS A 261 -17.48 11.91 8.23
C LYS A 261 -18.46 13.03 7.99
N PHE A 262 -18.98 13.08 6.78
CA PHE A 262 -20.00 14.03 6.36
C PHE A 262 -21.31 13.32 6.04
N LYS A 263 -22.41 14.10 6.09
CA LYS A 263 -23.74 13.66 5.65
C LYS A 263 -24.30 14.67 4.66
N ILE A 264 -24.85 14.18 3.56
CA ILE A 264 -25.59 15.01 2.61
C ILE A 264 -26.96 15.34 3.15
N LYS A 265 -27.37 16.62 2.99
CA LYS A 265 -28.68 17.14 3.45
C LYS A 265 -29.77 16.87 2.42
#